data_7030637caf3534d7d938375ca122ba48
#
_entry.id   7030637caf3534d7d938375ca122ba48
#
_cell.length_a   1.000
_cell.length_b   1.000
_cell.length_c   1.000
_cell.angle_alpha   90.00
_cell.angle_beta   90.00
_cell.angle_gamma   90.00
#
_symmetry.space_group_name_H-M   'P 1'
#
loop_
_entity.id
_entity.type
_entity.pdbx_description
1 polymer ?
#
loop_
_entity_poly.entity_id
_entity_poly.type
_entity_poly.pdbx_seq_one_letter_code
_entity_poly.pdbx_strand_id
1 'polypeptide(L)'
;MKQELVRINSIDGIEQVGILYAPNNITNKIVIHVHGLNGNFYENKFLDILAETYTNKNYAFLTFNNRGKDYISEFSKGDTSIIIGGSLERFKDCLLDIEGVIKWAKEKGYSEITLEGHSYGCNKVLYYYNKKIV
;
A
#
# COMPACT_ATOMS: atom_id res chain seq x y z
N MET A 1 4.86 -11.92 -15.66
CA MET A 1 4.49 -10.89 -14.65
C MET A 1 5.08 -9.55 -15.06
N LYS A 2 4.26 -8.51 -15.07
CA LYS A 2 4.71 -7.13 -15.29
C LYS A 2 4.92 -6.44 -13.97
N GLN A 3 5.93 -5.57 -13.91
CA GLN A 3 6.20 -4.72 -12.73
C GLN A 3 6.11 -3.26 -13.14
N GLU A 4 5.40 -2.47 -12.39
CA GLU A 4 5.20 -1.05 -12.65
C GLU A 4 5.40 -0.23 -11.37
N LEU A 5 6.27 0.77 -11.44
CA LEU A 5 6.38 1.76 -10.37
C LEU A 5 5.14 2.64 -10.39
N VAL A 6 4.48 2.76 -9.25
CA VAL A 6 3.25 3.56 -9.11
C VAL A 6 3.42 4.65 -8.08
N ARG A 7 2.70 5.75 -8.27
CA ARG A 7 2.64 6.89 -7.36
C ARG A 7 1.17 7.13 -7.03
N ILE A 8 0.82 6.94 -5.77
CA ILE A 8 -0.58 6.95 -5.32
C ILE A 8 -0.72 7.99 -4.22
N ASN A 9 -1.68 8.88 -4.33
CA ASN A 9 -1.93 9.87 -3.29
C ASN A 9 -2.81 9.29 -2.18
N SER A 10 -2.42 9.54 -0.95
CA SER A 10 -3.33 9.41 0.18
C SER A 10 -4.46 10.43 0.06
N ILE A 11 -5.51 10.28 0.86
CA ILE A 11 -6.65 11.22 0.82
C ILE A 11 -6.22 12.66 1.13
N ASP A 12 -5.22 12.82 2.00
CA ASP A 12 -4.66 14.14 2.35
C ASP A 12 -3.48 14.57 1.48
N GLY A 13 -3.25 13.88 0.36
CA GLY A 13 -2.33 14.32 -0.70
C GLY A 13 -0.88 13.89 -0.54
N ILE A 14 -0.57 12.97 0.37
CA ILE A 14 0.78 12.44 0.51
C ILE A 14 1.04 11.41 -0.59
N GLU A 15 2.11 11.57 -1.34
CA GLU A 15 2.49 10.64 -2.40
C GLU A 15 3.08 9.36 -1.80
N GLN A 16 2.45 8.24 -2.10
CA GLN A 16 2.83 6.91 -1.67
C GLN A 16 3.39 6.15 -2.88
N VAL A 17 4.70 5.96 -2.92
CA VAL A 17 5.36 5.25 -4.02
C VAL A 17 5.29 3.75 -3.75
N GLY A 18 5.06 2.96 -4.79
CA GLY A 18 5.01 1.52 -4.67
C GLY A 18 5.31 0.80 -5.96
N ILE A 19 5.19 -0.52 -5.94
CA ILE A 19 5.29 -1.37 -7.12
C ILE A 19 4.01 -2.19 -7.25
N LEU A 20 3.44 -2.16 -8.44
CA LEU A 20 2.35 -3.03 -8.85
C LEU A 20 2.93 -4.20 -9.63
N TYR A 21 2.64 -5.41 -9.16
CA TYR A 21 2.95 -6.65 -9.87
C TYR A 21 1.66 -7.14 -10.51
N ALA A 22 1.63 -7.17 -11.83
CA ALA A 22 0.45 -7.60 -12.58
C ALA A 22 0.69 -8.98 -13.20
N PRO A 23 -0.29 -9.90 -13.13
CA PRO A 23 -0.19 -11.18 -13.83
C PRO A 23 -0.23 -10.96 -15.34
N ASN A 24 0.13 -12.01 -16.10
CA ASN A 24 0.12 -11.95 -17.57
C ASN A 24 -1.31 -11.81 -18.13
N ASN A 25 -2.28 -12.41 -17.46
CA ASN A 25 -3.68 -12.30 -17.86
C ASN A 25 -4.35 -11.13 -17.14
N ILE A 26 -5.35 -10.53 -17.80
CA ILE A 26 -6.16 -9.47 -17.20
C ILE A 26 -6.88 -10.03 -15.96
N THR A 27 -6.89 -9.25 -14.88
CA THR A 27 -7.58 -9.61 -13.65
C THR A 27 -8.24 -8.37 -13.03
N ASN A 28 -9.35 -8.60 -12.34
CA ASN A 28 -10.01 -7.60 -11.50
C ASN A 28 -9.69 -7.76 -10.01
N LYS A 29 -8.74 -8.65 -9.68
CA LYS A 29 -8.39 -9.01 -8.30
C LYS A 29 -7.04 -8.42 -7.94
N ILE A 30 -6.97 -7.77 -6.79
CA ILE A 30 -5.71 -7.20 -6.28
C ILE A 30 -5.57 -7.48 -4.79
N VAL A 31 -4.36 -7.82 -4.38
CA VAL A 31 -3.94 -7.83 -2.98
C VAL A 31 -3.08 -6.60 -2.72
N ILE A 32 -3.45 -5.82 -1.73
CA ILE A 32 -2.72 -4.62 -1.32
C ILE A 32 -2.03 -4.92 0.01
N HIS A 33 -0.71 -4.85 0.00
CA HIS A 33 0.14 -5.14 1.16
C HIS A 33 0.46 -3.86 1.93
N VAL A 34 0.16 -3.86 3.22
CA VAL A 34 0.46 -2.76 4.15
C VAL A 34 1.65 -3.16 5.01
N HIS A 35 2.79 -2.50 4.83
CA HIS A 35 4.03 -2.83 5.54
C HIS A 35 3.96 -2.50 7.04
N GLY A 36 4.88 -3.10 7.79
CA GLY A 36 5.01 -2.90 9.24
C GLY A 36 5.70 -1.62 9.64
N LEU A 37 5.98 -1.50 10.94
CA LEU A 37 6.65 -0.33 11.51
C LEU A 37 8.00 -0.11 10.84
N ASN A 38 8.26 1.12 10.43
CA ASN A 38 9.50 1.53 9.73
C ASN A 38 9.78 0.73 8.45
N GLY A 39 8.75 0.09 7.87
CA GLY A 39 8.89 -0.70 6.67
C GLY A 39 8.91 0.12 5.39
N ASN A 40 8.97 -0.57 4.28
CA ASN A 40 8.89 0.01 2.94
C ASN A 40 8.51 -1.10 1.94
N PHE A 41 8.43 -0.75 0.66
CA PHE A 41 8.00 -1.71 -0.36
C PHE A 41 9.14 -2.56 -0.93
N TYR A 42 10.39 -2.37 -0.51
CA TYR A 42 11.54 -2.96 -1.22
C TYR A 42 12.53 -3.75 -0.36
N GLU A 43 12.58 -3.55 0.95
CA GLU A 43 13.61 -4.21 1.77
C GLU A 43 13.34 -5.68 2.06
N ASN A 44 12.08 -6.03 2.27
CA ASN A 44 11.73 -7.39 2.67
C ASN A 44 11.64 -8.33 1.46
N LYS A 45 12.55 -9.29 1.39
CA LYS A 45 12.59 -10.26 0.28
C LYS A 45 11.35 -11.15 0.20
N PHE A 46 10.61 -11.33 1.30
CA PHE A 46 9.36 -12.10 1.24
C PHE A 46 8.32 -11.44 0.31
N LEU A 47 8.42 -10.14 0.05
CA LEU A 47 7.52 -9.45 -0.87
C LEU A 47 7.64 -9.99 -2.30
N ASP A 48 8.85 -10.36 -2.72
CA ASP A 48 9.05 -10.98 -4.03
C ASP A 48 8.34 -12.34 -4.12
N ILE A 49 8.41 -13.12 -3.04
CA ILE A 49 7.73 -14.42 -2.96
C ILE A 49 6.21 -14.24 -2.99
N LEU A 50 5.69 -13.26 -2.26
CA LEU A 50 4.26 -12.95 -2.28
C LEU A 50 3.82 -12.49 -3.67
N ALA A 51 4.58 -11.61 -4.30
CA ALA A 51 4.28 -11.11 -5.63
C ALA A 51 4.19 -12.27 -6.65
N GLU A 52 5.16 -13.16 -6.63
CA GLU A 52 5.17 -14.35 -7.49
C GLU A 52 3.97 -15.27 -7.19
N THR A 53 3.72 -15.53 -5.91
CA THR A 53 2.63 -16.41 -5.49
C THR A 53 1.27 -15.87 -5.92
N TYR A 54 1.00 -14.60 -5.67
CA TYR A 54 -0.28 -13.99 -6.03
C TYR A 54 -0.46 -13.88 -7.54
N THR A 55 0.57 -13.45 -8.26
CA THR A 55 0.47 -13.30 -9.72
C THR A 55 0.31 -14.65 -10.43
N ASN A 56 0.91 -15.71 -9.91
CA ASN A 56 0.68 -17.08 -10.40
C ASN A 56 -0.76 -17.56 -10.17
N LYS A 57 -1.48 -16.97 -9.25
CA LYS A 57 -2.91 -17.23 -8.98
C LYS A 57 -3.82 -16.23 -9.68
N ASN A 58 -3.30 -15.44 -10.59
CA ASN A 58 -4.00 -14.40 -11.33
C ASN A 58 -4.55 -13.26 -10.47
N TYR A 59 -3.83 -12.90 -9.40
CA TYR A 59 -4.06 -11.69 -8.64
C TYR A 59 -2.97 -10.67 -8.98
N ALA A 60 -3.33 -9.41 -9.08
CA ALA A 60 -2.35 -8.35 -8.99
C ALA A 60 -1.90 -8.20 -7.52
N PHE A 61 -0.68 -7.76 -7.30
CA PHE A 61 -0.12 -7.53 -5.98
C PHE A 61 0.50 -6.14 -5.93
N LEU A 62 0.09 -5.35 -4.95
CA LEU A 62 0.61 -4.01 -4.74
C LEU A 62 1.30 -3.93 -3.38
N THR A 63 2.54 -3.48 -3.38
CA THR A 63 3.24 -3.06 -2.17
C THR A 63 3.63 -1.60 -2.30
N PHE A 64 3.49 -0.82 -1.23
CA PHE A 64 3.67 0.63 -1.29
C PHE A 64 4.21 1.19 0.03
N ASN A 65 4.80 2.36 -0.04
CA ASN A 65 5.26 3.10 1.14
C ASN A 65 4.10 3.91 1.73
N ASN A 66 3.53 3.46 2.83
CA ASN A 66 2.61 4.31 3.60
C ASN A 66 3.41 5.39 4.36
N ARG A 67 2.73 6.33 5.01
CA ARG A 67 3.40 7.45 5.73
C ARG A 67 4.35 7.01 6.85
N GLY A 68 4.27 5.75 7.27
CA GLY A 68 5.16 5.16 8.26
C GLY A 68 6.43 4.55 7.68
N LYS A 69 6.78 4.90 6.43
CA LYS A 69 7.97 4.41 5.76
C LYS A 69 9.23 4.78 6.52
N ASP A 70 10.11 3.82 6.71
CA ASP A 70 11.40 3.99 7.39
C ASP A 70 11.24 4.63 8.78
N TYR A 71 12.34 4.93 9.44
CA TYR A 71 12.30 5.62 10.74
C TYR A 71 11.82 7.06 10.59
N ILE A 72 12.45 7.79 9.67
CA ILE A 72 12.06 9.16 9.26
C ILE A 72 12.13 9.21 7.74
N SER A 73 11.11 9.78 7.11
CA SER A 73 11.05 9.90 5.65
C SER A 73 10.41 11.21 5.23
N GLU A 74 10.90 11.73 4.10
CA GLU A 74 10.29 12.85 3.41
C GLU A 74 9.34 12.34 2.33
N PHE A 75 8.13 12.90 2.31
CA PHE A 75 7.11 12.58 1.31
C PHE A 75 6.76 13.83 0.52
N SER A 76 6.54 13.67 -0.78
CA SER A 76 5.92 14.73 -1.59
C SER A 76 4.47 14.90 -1.19
N LYS A 77 4.03 16.15 -1.11
CA LYS A 77 2.64 16.52 -0.82
C LYS A 77 2.27 17.74 -1.67
N GLY A 78 1.64 17.50 -2.84
CA GLY A 78 1.40 18.56 -3.81
C GLY A 78 2.70 19.22 -4.24
N ASP A 79 2.78 20.54 -4.12
CA ASP A 79 3.98 21.33 -4.45
C ASP A 79 5.00 21.40 -3.30
N THR A 80 4.68 20.77 -2.17
CA THR A 80 5.51 20.80 -0.98
C THR A 80 5.99 19.41 -0.60
N SER A 81 6.67 19.31 0.52
CA SER A 81 7.02 18.02 1.13
C SER A 81 6.73 18.04 2.62
N ILE A 82 6.63 16.86 3.19
CA ILE A 82 6.38 16.65 4.62
C ILE A 82 7.28 15.53 5.13
N ILE A 83 7.83 15.71 6.34
CA ILE A 83 8.63 14.69 6.99
C ILE A 83 7.76 13.91 7.95
N ILE A 84 7.69 12.59 7.75
CA ILE A 84 6.95 11.68 8.63
C ILE A 84 7.85 10.47 8.92
N GLY A 85 7.44 9.28 8.49
CA GLY A 85 8.10 8.03 8.84
C GLY A 85 7.51 7.41 10.09
N GLY A 86 7.97 6.22 10.42
CA GLY A 86 7.43 5.46 11.54
C GLY A 86 7.55 6.13 12.90
N SER A 87 8.54 7.02 13.07
CA SER A 87 8.74 7.74 14.33
C SER A 87 7.78 8.92 14.54
N LEU A 88 7.21 9.45 13.47
CA LEU A 88 6.37 10.66 13.51
C LEU A 88 4.91 10.40 13.10
N GLU A 89 4.61 9.25 12.53
CA GLU A 89 3.25 8.95 12.09
C GLU A 89 2.27 8.88 13.27
N ARG A 90 1.04 9.32 13.01
CA ARG A 90 -0.07 9.06 13.92
C ARG A 90 -0.82 7.84 13.39
N PHE A 91 -1.00 6.84 14.22
CA PHE A 91 -1.61 5.56 13.83
C PHE A 91 -2.92 5.72 13.05
N LYS A 92 -3.82 6.56 13.56
CA LYS A 92 -5.14 6.73 12.94
C LYS A 92 -5.11 7.32 11.53
N ASP A 93 -4.01 7.98 11.15
CA ASP A 93 -3.87 8.54 9.81
C ASP A 93 -3.64 7.46 8.74
N CYS A 94 -3.42 6.21 9.14
CA CYS A 94 -3.36 5.08 8.20
C CYS A 94 -4.67 4.92 7.40
N LEU A 95 -5.79 5.40 7.92
CA LEU A 95 -7.06 5.41 7.19
C LEU A 95 -6.94 6.21 5.89
N LEU A 96 -6.22 7.32 5.92
CA LEU A 96 -6.02 8.20 4.76
C LEU A 96 -5.13 7.54 3.71
N ASP A 97 -4.12 6.82 4.15
CA ASP A 97 -3.21 6.10 3.27
C ASP A 97 -3.92 4.94 2.56
N ILE A 98 -4.58 4.09 3.33
CA ILE A 98 -5.25 2.90 2.81
C ILE A 98 -6.42 3.29 1.90
N GLU A 99 -7.22 4.28 2.30
CA GLU A 99 -8.33 4.76 1.49
C GLU A 99 -7.86 5.28 0.13
N GLY A 100 -6.77 6.04 0.12
CA GLY A 100 -6.19 6.54 -1.13
C GLY A 100 -5.77 5.43 -2.08
N VAL A 101 -5.17 4.37 -1.54
CA VAL A 101 -4.74 3.23 -2.34
C VAL A 101 -5.93 2.41 -2.84
N ILE A 102 -6.95 2.23 -2.03
CA ILE A 102 -8.18 1.54 -2.46
C ILE A 102 -8.89 2.31 -3.57
N LYS A 103 -8.99 3.63 -3.43
CA LYS A 103 -9.56 4.49 -4.48
C LYS A 103 -8.79 4.34 -5.78
N TRP A 104 -7.47 4.41 -5.73
CA TRP A 104 -6.60 4.21 -6.88
C TRP A 104 -6.84 2.83 -7.53
N ALA A 105 -6.91 1.78 -6.73
CA ALA A 105 -7.14 0.43 -7.24
C ALA A 105 -8.48 0.32 -7.97
N LYS A 106 -9.54 0.92 -7.42
CA LYS A 106 -10.86 0.95 -8.07
C LYS A 106 -10.82 1.71 -9.41
N GLU A 107 -10.12 2.84 -9.46
CA GLU A 107 -9.95 3.63 -10.68
C GLU A 107 -9.16 2.85 -11.75
N LYS A 108 -8.27 1.94 -11.35
CA LYS A 108 -7.54 1.05 -12.25
C LYS A 108 -8.36 -0.16 -12.73
N GLY A 109 -9.57 -0.35 -12.22
CA GLY A 109 -10.46 -1.42 -12.65
C GLY A 109 -10.48 -2.64 -11.73
N TYR A 110 -9.80 -2.60 -10.59
CA TYR A 110 -9.86 -3.69 -9.63
C TYR A 110 -11.14 -3.60 -8.82
N SER A 111 -11.93 -4.67 -8.83
CA SER A 111 -13.21 -4.75 -8.11
C SER A 111 -13.17 -5.72 -6.92
N GLU A 112 -12.24 -6.66 -6.92
CA GLU A 112 -12.00 -7.56 -5.78
C GLU A 112 -10.70 -7.14 -5.11
N ILE A 113 -10.80 -6.40 -4.00
CA ILE A 113 -9.66 -5.82 -3.30
C ILE A 113 -9.49 -6.52 -1.95
N THR A 114 -8.33 -7.12 -1.75
CA THR A 114 -7.95 -7.75 -0.48
C THR A 114 -6.83 -6.93 0.16
N LEU A 115 -7.00 -6.59 1.44
CA LEU A 115 -5.95 -5.98 2.23
C LEU A 115 -5.17 -7.05 2.98
N GLU A 116 -3.87 -6.95 2.93
CA GLU A 116 -2.94 -7.81 3.65
C GLU A 116 -2.02 -6.94 4.48
N GLY A 117 -1.72 -7.35 5.70
CA GLY A 117 -0.81 -6.60 6.57
C GLY A 117 0.31 -7.47 7.10
N HIS A 118 1.46 -6.85 7.34
CA HIS A 118 2.60 -7.46 8.00
C HIS A 118 2.92 -6.70 9.28
N SER A 119 3.04 -7.41 10.41
CA SER A 119 3.40 -6.81 11.70
C SER A 119 2.45 -5.66 12.05
N TYR A 120 2.97 -4.45 12.30
CA TYR A 120 2.18 -3.25 12.57
C TYR A 120 1.19 -2.91 11.44
N GLY A 121 1.47 -3.33 10.22
CA GLY A 121 0.53 -3.22 9.09
C GLY A 121 -0.77 -3.99 9.34
N CYS A 122 -0.73 -5.10 10.07
CA CYS A 122 -1.93 -5.84 10.44
C CYS A 122 -2.87 -5.00 11.30
N ASN A 123 -2.30 -4.24 12.24
CA ASN A 123 -3.08 -3.33 13.10
C ASN A 123 -3.75 -2.25 12.25
N LYS A 124 -3.05 -1.72 11.26
CA LYS A 124 -3.58 -0.69 10.35
C LYS A 124 -4.72 -1.24 9.51
N VAL A 125 -4.56 -2.44 8.96
CA VAL A 125 -5.59 -3.10 8.15
C VAL A 125 -6.85 -3.37 8.97
N LEU A 126 -6.69 -3.92 10.17
CA LEU A 126 -7.82 -4.20 11.06
C LEU A 126 -8.53 -2.92 11.48
N TYR A 127 -7.77 -1.87 11.80
CA TYR A 127 -8.33 -0.57 12.17
C TYR A 127 -9.13 0.03 11.00
N TYR A 128 -8.58 0.02 9.80
CA TYR A 128 -9.26 0.48 8.61
C TYR A 128 -10.58 -0.28 8.40
N TYR A 129 -10.52 -1.59 8.44
CA TYR A 129 -11.68 -2.45 8.23
C TYR A 129 -12.79 -2.15 9.25
N ASN A 130 -12.42 -2.07 10.53
CA ASN A 130 -13.36 -1.77 11.60
C ASN A 130 -14.04 -0.39 11.42
N LYS A 131 -13.28 0.62 11.01
CA LYS A 131 -13.83 1.98 10.78
C LYS A 131 -14.76 2.04 9.57
N LYS A 132 -14.57 1.19 8.58
CA LYS A 132 -15.41 1.16 7.38
C LYS A 132 -16.69 0.34 7.56
N ILE A 133 -16.70 -0.63 8.45
CA ILE A 133 -17.88 -1.44 8.76
C ILE A 133 -18.83 -0.71 9.71
N VAL A 134 -18.27 0.09 10.60
CA VAL A 134 -19.02 0.91 11.56
C VAL A 134 -19.39 2.27 10.95
#